data_16a1abccb10e70e2a0138830dd98d092
#
_entry.id   16a1abccb10e70e2a0138830dd98d092
#
_cell.length_a   1.000
_cell.length_b   1.000
_cell.length_c   1.000
_cell.angle_alpha   90.00
_cell.angle_beta   90.00
_cell.angle_gamma   90.00
#
_symmetry.space_group_name_H-M   'P 1'
#
loop_
_entity.id
_entity.type
_entity.pdbx_description
1 polymer ?
#
loop_
_entity_poly.entity_id
_entity_poly.type
_entity_poly.pdbx_seq_one_letter_code
_entity_poly.pdbx_strand_id
1 'polypeptide(L)'
;SNLDSALKRGSYAKGSEISMQICGEIYSNCLAAEMTMGVLPFSSYELEKTASFLGICGDYAASLMKTCAAEGFTDAEREKLSELSETAGTLKESLEKLQSDVNDGTALMDAPGEPYFDGDESSLVSSRMRAFEEDFGELPELSYDGVYAKAEKSAPDKTVSEEEALASAMEFTGRSDLQLEFAGENGSYCF
;
A
#
# COMPACT_ATOMS: atom_id res chain seq x y z
N SER A 1 -8.97 -14.09 6.89
CA SER A 1 -8.17 -12.93 7.33
C SER A 1 -9.07 -11.76 7.69
N ASN A 2 -8.73 -11.02 8.73
CA ASN A 2 -9.50 -9.84 9.14
C ASN A 2 -9.39 -8.72 8.10
N LEU A 3 -8.25 -8.65 7.37
CA LEU A 3 -8.02 -7.66 6.32
C LEU A 3 -9.02 -7.81 5.16
N ASP A 4 -9.17 -9.02 4.61
CA ASP A 4 -10.14 -9.30 3.55
C ASP A 4 -11.56 -8.86 3.96
N SER A 5 -11.99 -9.21 5.17
CA SER A 5 -13.30 -8.82 5.69
C SER A 5 -13.45 -7.30 5.88
N ALA A 6 -12.40 -6.59 6.28
CA ALA A 6 -12.41 -5.15 6.44
C ALA A 6 -12.50 -4.43 5.08
N LEU A 7 -11.68 -4.84 4.10
CA LEU A 7 -11.72 -4.33 2.73
C LEU A 7 -13.09 -4.55 2.08
N LYS A 8 -13.65 -5.76 2.22
CA LYS A 8 -14.98 -6.08 1.71
C LYS A 8 -16.08 -5.24 2.35
N ARG A 9 -16.03 -4.98 3.65
CA ARG A 9 -16.98 -4.05 4.29
C ARG A 9 -16.82 -2.63 3.78
N GLY A 10 -15.58 -2.21 3.49
CA GLY A 10 -15.28 -0.91 2.92
C GLY A 10 -15.96 -0.67 1.58
N SER A 11 -16.03 -1.69 0.71
CA SER A 11 -16.67 -1.56 -0.60
C SER A 11 -18.19 -1.29 -0.53
N TYR A 12 -18.83 -1.53 0.62
CA TYR A 12 -20.26 -1.28 0.85
C TYR A 12 -20.53 -0.17 1.88
N ALA A 13 -19.48 0.37 2.51
CA ALA A 13 -19.64 1.35 3.59
C ALA A 13 -20.26 2.66 3.10
N LYS A 14 -21.15 3.20 3.92
CA LYS A 14 -21.80 4.50 3.71
C LYS A 14 -21.65 5.33 4.98
N GLY A 15 -21.40 6.63 4.79
CA GLY A 15 -21.23 7.58 5.88
C GLY A 15 -19.81 7.63 6.44
N SER A 16 -19.43 8.80 6.95
CA SER A 16 -18.06 9.12 7.34
C SER A 16 -17.56 8.31 8.54
N GLU A 17 -18.40 8.14 9.56
CA GLU A 17 -18.02 7.44 10.79
C GLU A 17 -17.64 5.97 10.54
N ILE A 18 -18.48 5.25 9.77
CA ILE A 18 -18.22 3.85 9.41
C ILE A 18 -16.99 3.75 8.50
N SER A 19 -16.86 4.67 7.54
CA SER A 19 -15.70 4.71 6.64
C SER A 19 -14.40 4.92 7.40
N MET A 20 -14.37 5.84 8.35
CA MET A 20 -13.18 6.07 9.19
C MET A 20 -12.84 4.87 10.07
N GLN A 21 -13.84 4.22 10.67
CA GLN A 21 -13.62 3.01 11.46
C GLN A 21 -13.00 1.90 10.60
N ILE A 22 -13.53 1.67 9.39
CA ILE A 22 -13.04 0.64 8.48
C ILE A 22 -11.61 0.95 8.04
N CYS A 23 -11.28 2.19 7.72
CA CYS A 23 -9.88 2.57 7.42
C CYS A 23 -8.93 2.23 8.57
N GLY A 24 -9.33 2.53 9.82
CA GLY A 24 -8.57 2.17 11.01
C GLY A 24 -8.37 0.66 11.15
N GLU A 25 -9.40 -0.13 10.86
CA GLU A 25 -9.32 -1.59 10.88
C GLU A 25 -8.40 -2.13 9.77
N ILE A 26 -8.51 -1.61 8.54
CA ILE A 26 -7.63 -2.01 7.43
C ILE A 26 -6.17 -1.71 7.80
N TYR A 27 -5.88 -0.47 8.20
CA TYR A 27 -4.54 -0.04 8.58
C TYR A 27 -3.94 -0.91 9.70
N SER A 28 -4.71 -1.16 10.75
CA SER A 28 -4.26 -1.99 11.88
C SER A 28 -4.02 -3.44 11.49
N ASN A 29 -4.85 -4.00 10.60
CA ASN A 29 -4.67 -5.36 10.13
C ASN A 29 -3.44 -5.50 9.22
N CYS A 30 -3.15 -4.51 8.37
CA CYS A 30 -1.93 -4.48 7.56
C CYS A 30 -0.69 -4.44 8.45
N LEU A 31 -0.65 -3.52 9.41
CA LEU A 31 0.48 -3.39 10.33
C LEU A 31 0.70 -4.68 11.15
N ALA A 32 -0.37 -5.30 11.65
CA ALA A 32 -0.27 -6.56 12.36
C ALA A 32 0.24 -7.71 11.48
N ALA A 33 -0.16 -7.75 10.21
CA ALA A 33 0.30 -8.73 9.25
C ALA A 33 1.79 -8.52 8.93
N GLU A 34 2.24 -7.30 8.67
CA GLU A 34 3.65 -6.97 8.45
C GLU A 34 4.53 -7.35 9.64
N MET A 35 4.10 -7.04 10.85
CA MET A 35 4.82 -7.45 12.07
C MET A 35 4.92 -8.98 12.20
N THR A 36 3.85 -9.71 11.83
CA THR A 36 3.83 -11.17 11.85
C THR A 36 4.77 -11.74 10.79
N MET A 37 4.81 -11.14 9.59
CA MET A 37 5.74 -11.56 8.53
C MET A 37 7.20 -11.47 8.97
N GLY A 38 7.55 -10.45 9.75
CA GLY A 38 8.92 -10.26 10.25
C GLY A 38 9.43 -11.38 11.19
N VAL A 39 8.55 -12.25 11.69
CA VAL A 39 8.93 -13.41 12.54
C VAL A 39 8.84 -14.75 11.81
N LEU A 40 8.38 -14.74 10.54
CA LEU A 40 8.34 -15.95 9.73
C LEU A 40 9.74 -16.32 9.23
N PRO A 41 10.03 -17.61 9.05
CA PRO A 41 11.34 -18.09 8.58
C PRO A 41 11.48 -17.97 7.06
N PHE A 42 11.02 -16.85 6.49
CA PHE A 42 11.13 -16.54 5.06
C PHE A 42 12.05 -15.35 4.83
N SER A 43 12.72 -15.35 3.70
CA SER A 43 13.49 -14.19 3.27
C SER A 43 12.57 -13.05 2.81
N SER A 44 13.09 -11.83 2.81
CA SER A 44 12.35 -10.67 2.29
C SER A 44 11.94 -10.83 0.82
N TYR A 45 12.74 -11.58 0.04
CA TYR A 45 12.45 -11.87 -1.36
C TYR A 45 11.24 -12.80 -1.53
N GLU A 46 11.10 -13.79 -0.64
CA GLU A 46 10.00 -14.76 -0.68
C GLU A 46 8.65 -14.18 -0.25
N LEU A 47 8.63 -12.96 0.31
CA LEU A 47 7.44 -12.26 0.78
C LEU A 47 7.29 -10.86 0.17
N GLU A 48 8.01 -10.57 -0.92
CA GLU A 48 8.11 -9.21 -1.47
C GLU A 48 6.76 -8.67 -1.94
N LYS A 49 6.02 -9.43 -2.74
CA LYS A 49 4.71 -8.97 -3.24
C LYS A 49 3.65 -8.94 -2.14
N THR A 50 3.68 -9.92 -1.23
CA THR A 50 2.80 -9.92 -0.06
C THR A 50 3.05 -8.70 0.82
N ALA A 51 4.31 -8.36 1.11
CA ALA A 51 4.67 -7.17 1.86
C ALA A 51 4.25 -5.88 1.13
N SER A 52 4.52 -5.80 -0.16
CA SER A 52 4.12 -4.67 -1.00
C SER A 52 2.60 -4.49 -1.02
N PHE A 53 1.83 -5.58 -1.12
CA PHE A 53 0.38 -5.53 -1.07
C PHE A 53 -0.15 -5.01 0.28
N LEU A 54 0.42 -5.48 1.39
CA LEU A 54 0.04 -4.99 2.72
C LEU A 54 0.36 -3.50 2.89
N GLY A 55 1.53 -3.06 2.44
CA GLY A 55 1.91 -1.65 2.41
C GLY A 55 0.93 -0.81 1.60
N ILE A 56 0.60 -1.24 0.38
CA ILE A 56 -0.40 -0.58 -0.48
C ILE A 56 -1.74 -0.44 0.24
N CYS A 57 -2.26 -1.50 0.86
CA CYS A 57 -3.53 -1.47 1.59
C CYS A 57 -3.48 -0.52 2.79
N GLY A 58 -2.37 -0.55 3.56
CA GLY A 58 -2.17 0.31 4.72
C GLY A 58 -2.09 1.79 4.34
N ASP A 59 -1.29 2.13 3.35
CA ASP A 59 -1.13 3.50 2.87
C ASP A 59 -2.43 4.05 2.26
N TYR A 60 -3.14 3.20 1.50
CA TYR A 60 -4.44 3.59 0.96
C TYR A 60 -5.45 3.88 2.06
N ALA A 61 -5.54 3.02 3.07
CA ALA A 61 -6.41 3.25 4.22
C ALA A 61 -6.05 4.54 4.96
N ALA A 62 -4.75 4.80 5.18
CA ALA A 62 -4.27 6.04 5.79
C ALA A 62 -4.61 7.29 4.95
N SER A 63 -4.55 7.19 3.64
CA SER A 63 -4.98 8.26 2.73
C SER A 63 -6.49 8.49 2.81
N LEU A 64 -7.28 7.41 2.80
CA LEU A 64 -8.74 7.48 2.89
C LEU A 64 -9.22 8.09 4.21
N MET A 65 -8.52 7.88 5.33
CA MET A 65 -8.86 8.53 6.61
C MET A 65 -8.90 10.05 6.51
N LYS A 66 -8.07 10.64 5.62
CA LYS A 66 -8.01 12.10 5.44
C LYS A 66 -9.18 12.63 4.61
N THR A 67 -9.71 11.82 3.70
CA THR A 67 -10.72 12.23 2.72
C THR A 67 -12.13 11.84 3.13
N CYS A 68 -12.33 10.66 3.73
CA CYS A 68 -13.65 10.13 4.06
C CYS A 68 -14.33 10.78 5.28
N ALA A 69 -13.61 11.65 6.01
CA ALA A 69 -14.13 12.26 7.24
C ALA A 69 -15.37 13.16 7.02
N ALA A 70 -15.51 13.75 5.83
CA ALA A 70 -16.64 14.63 5.51
C ALA A 70 -17.87 13.84 5.01
N GLU A 71 -17.72 13.00 4.01
CA GLU A 71 -18.84 12.39 3.28
C GLU A 71 -18.79 10.85 3.22
N GLY A 72 -17.72 10.24 3.75
CA GLY A 72 -17.45 8.82 3.61
C GLY A 72 -16.76 8.50 2.27
N PHE A 73 -16.80 7.23 1.85
CA PHE A 73 -16.15 6.80 0.61
C PHE A 73 -16.94 7.19 -0.63
N THR A 74 -16.24 7.65 -1.65
CA THR A 74 -16.75 7.81 -3.01
C THR A 74 -16.99 6.46 -3.68
N ASP A 75 -17.71 6.43 -4.81
CA ASP A 75 -17.93 5.20 -5.58
C ASP A 75 -16.61 4.62 -6.10
N ALA A 76 -15.68 5.46 -6.56
CA ALA A 76 -14.36 5.03 -7.03
C ALA A 76 -13.51 4.43 -5.90
N GLU A 77 -13.58 4.99 -4.69
CA GLU A 77 -12.87 4.45 -3.52
C GLU A 77 -13.46 3.11 -3.08
N ARG A 78 -14.79 2.95 -3.15
CA ARG A 78 -15.45 1.66 -2.89
C ARG A 78 -15.08 0.60 -3.92
N GLU A 79 -15.02 0.95 -5.20
CA GLU A 79 -14.56 0.05 -6.26
C GLU A 79 -13.13 -0.41 -6.00
N LYS A 80 -12.25 0.52 -5.64
CA LYS A 80 -10.87 0.20 -5.31
C LYS A 80 -10.72 -0.70 -4.08
N LEU A 81 -11.51 -0.46 -3.04
CA LEU A 81 -11.57 -1.35 -1.87
C LEU A 81 -12.09 -2.75 -2.24
N SER A 82 -12.98 -2.87 -3.23
CA SER A 82 -13.42 -4.17 -3.76
C SER A 82 -12.28 -4.91 -4.47
N GLU A 83 -11.54 -4.24 -5.34
CA GLU A 83 -10.37 -4.83 -6.01
C GLU A 83 -9.31 -5.33 -5.00
N LEU A 84 -9.02 -4.51 -3.99
CA LEU A 84 -8.10 -4.90 -2.92
C LEU A 84 -8.62 -6.09 -2.10
N SER A 85 -9.95 -6.17 -1.89
CA SER A 85 -10.59 -7.29 -1.21
C SER A 85 -10.45 -8.59 -2.00
N GLU A 86 -10.59 -8.55 -3.33
CA GLU A 86 -10.40 -9.72 -4.18
C GLU A 86 -8.96 -10.24 -4.09
N THR A 87 -7.98 -9.35 -4.17
CA THR A 87 -6.56 -9.70 -4.02
C THR A 87 -6.27 -10.27 -2.63
N ALA A 88 -6.83 -9.65 -1.56
CA ALA A 88 -6.70 -10.16 -0.19
C ALA A 88 -7.34 -11.54 0.00
N GLY A 89 -8.45 -11.81 -0.72
CA GLY A 89 -9.12 -13.11 -0.75
C GLY A 89 -8.21 -14.19 -1.33
N THR A 90 -7.61 -13.93 -2.49
CA THR A 90 -6.66 -14.84 -3.14
C THR A 90 -5.46 -15.14 -2.25
N LEU A 91 -4.88 -14.11 -1.64
CA LEU A 91 -3.77 -14.27 -0.68
C LEU A 91 -4.18 -15.15 0.50
N LYS A 92 -5.35 -14.89 1.07
CA LYS A 92 -5.89 -15.67 2.19
C LYS A 92 -6.04 -17.15 1.82
N GLU A 93 -6.68 -17.46 0.69
CA GLU A 93 -6.89 -18.85 0.24
C GLU A 93 -5.56 -19.59 0.04
N SER A 94 -4.57 -18.92 -0.52
CA SER A 94 -3.24 -19.50 -0.73
C SER A 94 -2.52 -19.77 0.59
N LEU A 95 -2.61 -18.85 1.56
CA LEU A 95 -2.03 -19.04 2.89
C LEU A 95 -2.75 -20.13 3.69
N GLU A 96 -4.08 -20.23 3.59
CA GLU A 96 -4.87 -21.29 4.21
C GLU A 96 -4.52 -22.67 3.62
N LYS A 97 -4.32 -22.73 2.31
CA LYS A 97 -3.84 -23.95 1.65
C LYS A 97 -2.44 -24.35 2.13
N LEU A 98 -1.51 -23.40 2.17
CA LEU A 98 -0.16 -23.64 2.66
C LEU A 98 -0.18 -24.13 4.12
N GLN A 99 -1.01 -23.52 4.97
CA GLN A 99 -1.19 -23.95 6.36
C GLN A 99 -1.74 -25.38 6.44
N SER A 100 -2.71 -25.75 5.60
CA SER A 100 -3.23 -27.12 5.52
C SER A 100 -2.14 -28.09 5.10
N ASP A 101 -1.37 -27.75 4.07
CA ASP A 101 -0.29 -28.57 3.54
C ASP A 101 0.81 -28.83 4.61
N VAL A 102 1.10 -27.85 5.45
CA VAL A 102 2.02 -28.01 6.59
C VAL A 102 1.41 -28.92 7.66
N ASN A 103 0.14 -28.72 8.01
CA ASN A 103 -0.53 -29.52 9.02
C ASN A 103 -0.68 -30.99 8.61
N ASP A 104 -0.90 -31.25 7.34
CA ASP A 104 -1.04 -32.61 6.77
C ASP A 104 0.32 -33.27 6.47
N GLY A 105 1.42 -32.53 6.67
CA GLY A 105 2.78 -33.03 6.43
C GLY A 105 3.15 -33.14 4.95
N THR A 106 2.37 -32.55 4.06
CA THR A 106 2.65 -32.50 2.60
C THR A 106 3.55 -31.32 2.21
N ALA A 107 3.70 -30.35 3.09
CA ALA A 107 4.70 -29.29 3.02
C ALA A 107 5.63 -29.39 4.24
N LEU A 108 6.93 -29.37 3.97
CA LEU A 108 7.97 -29.49 4.98
C LEU A 108 8.57 -28.12 5.27
N MET A 109 8.75 -27.80 6.56
CA MET A 109 9.49 -26.62 6.96
C MET A 109 10.95 -26.74 6.56
N ASP A 110 11.51 -25.67 6.01
CA ASP A 110 12.92 -25.59 5.67
C ASP A 110 13.76 -25.72 6.96
N ALA A 111 14.70 -26.64 6.97
CA ALA A 111 15.59 -26.83 8.12
C ALA A 111 16.67 -25.73 8.12
N PRO A 112 16.79 -24.92 9.20
CA PRO A 112 17.83 -23.90 9.28
C PRO A 112 19.23 -24.52 9.21
N GLY A 113 20.02 -24.15 8.21
CA GLY A 113 21.44 -24.54 8.09
C GLY A 113 21.70 -25.84 7.34
N GLU A 114 20.71 -26.51 6.78
CA GLU A 114 20.93 -27.63 5.87
C GLU A 114 21.24 -27.08 4.46
N PRO A 115 22.47 -27.27 3.93
CA PRO A 115 22.85 -26.72 2.63
C PRO A 115 22.28 -27.49 1.44
N TYR A 116 21.63 -28.62 1.68
CA TYR A 116 21.10 -29.49 0.65
C TYR A 116 19.89 -30.28 1.14
N PHE A 117 18.79 -30.15 0.42
CA PHE A 117 17.60 -30.97 0.61
C PHE A 117 17.61 -32.11 -0.42
N ASP A 118 17.71 -33.38 0.03
CA ASP A 118 17.75 -34.58 -0.83
C ASP A 118 16.33 -35.07 -1.19
N GLY A 119 15.36 -34.18 -1.21
CA GLY A 119 13.96 -34.48 -1.52
C GLY A 119 13.42 -33.64 -2.68
N ASP A 120 12.11 -33.71 -2.87
CA ASP A 120 11.40 -32.86 -3.82
C ASP A 120 11.31 -31.43 -3.26
N GLU A 121 12.06 -30.48 -3.84
CA GLU A 121 12.04 -29.07 -3.43
C GLU A 121 10.64 -28.48 -3.47
N SER A 122 9.73 -29.00 -4.29
CA SER A 122 8.34 -28.54 -4.34
C SER A 122 7.55 -28.85 -3.06
N SER A 123 8.08 -29.72 -2.21
CA SER A 123 7.52 -30.02 -0.89
C SER A 123 7.92 -29.02 0.18
N LEU A 124 8.90 -28.15 -0.07
CA LEU A 124 9.31 -27.13 0.89
C LEU A 124 8.33 -25.96 0.94
N VAL A 125 8.08 -25.46 2.15
CA VAL A 125 7.19 -24.31 2.39
C VAL A 125 7.71 -23.06 1.67
N SER A 126 9.02 -22.84 1.68
CA SER A 126 9.66 -21.73 0.95
C SER A 126 9.43 -21.79 -0.56
N SER A 127 9.57 -22.99 -1.16
CA SER A 127 9.32 -23.18 -2.60
C SER A 127 7.86 -22.95 -2.97
N ARG A 128 6.92 -23.38 -2.12
CA ARG A 128 5.49 -23.12 -2.33
C ARG A 128 5.13 -21.66 -2.14
N MET A 129 5.75 -20.99 -1.17
CA MET A 129 5.57 -19.55 -0.99
C MET A 129 6.11 -18.76 -2.18
N ARG A 130 7.28 -19.14 -2.71
CA ARG A 130 7.84 -18.52 -3.91
C ARG A 130 6.95 -18.73 -5.14
N ALA A 131 6.44 -19.94 -5.35
CA ALA A 131 5.51 -20.18 -6.45
C ALA A 131 4.23 -19.35 -6.31
N PHE A 132 3.71 -19.18 -5.09
CA PHE A 132 2.60 -18.27 -4.84
C PHE A 132 2.95 -16.81 -5.15
N GLU A 133 4.11 -16.32 -4.72
CA GLU A 133 4.57 -14.95 -5.01
C GLU A 133 4.76 -14.72 -6.53
N GLU A 134 5.20 -15.72 -7.29
CA GLU A 134 5.31 -15.66 -8.75
C GLU A 134 3.92 -15.57 -9.41
N ASP A 135 2.95 -16.35 -8.94
CA ASP A 135 1.56 -16.37 -9.42
C ASP A 135 0.71 -15.19 -8.89
N PHE A 136 1.20 -14.51 -7.86
CA PHE A 136 0.54 -13.35 -7.27
C PHE A 136 0.51 -12.18 -8.26
N GLY A 137 -0.38 -12.11 -9.18
CA GLY A 137 -0.54 -11.15 -10.26
C GLY A 137 0.09 -9.75 -10.11
N GLU A 138 -0.22 -8.84 -10.98
CA GLU A 138 0.19 -7.44 -10.84
C GLU A 138 -0.55 -6.81 -9.66
N LEU A 139 0.19 -6.11 -8.81
CA LEU A 139 -0.40 -5.37 -7.69
C LEU A 139 -1.23 -4.20 -8.21
N PRO A 140 -2.37 -3.88 -7.58
CA PRO A 140 -3.17 -2.75 -7.99
C PRO A 140 -2.36 -1.45 -7.90
N GLU A 141 -2.26 -0.72 -9.00
CA GLU A 141 -1.71 0.63 -8.97
C GLU A 141 -2.66 1.55 -8.20
N LEU A 142 -2.15 2.16 -7.14
CA LEU A 142 -2.86 3.18 -6.39
C LEU A 142 -2.24 4.55 -6.66
N SER A 143 -3.05 5.49 -7.09
CA SER A 143 -2.63 6.88 -7.08
C SER A 143 -2.75 7.41 -5.66
N TYR A 144 -1.61 7.64 -5.01
CA TYR A 144 -1.55 8.14 -3.63
C TYR A 144 -1.80 9.63 -3.48
N ASP A 145 -1.91 10.35 -4.58
CA ASP A 145 -2.07 11.81 -4.56
C ASP A 145 -3.44 12.28 -4.02
N GLY A 146 -4.31 11.34 -3.64
CA GLY A 146 -5.58 11.61 -2.99
C GLY A 146 -6.49 12.51 -3.81
N VAL A 147 -7.28 13.33 -3.13
CA VAL A 147 -8.20 14.30 -3.74
C VAL A 147 -7.45 15.34 -4.60
N TYR A 148 -6.17 15.55 -4.30
CA TYR A 148 -5.33 16.53 -4.99
C TYR A 148 -4.74 16.03 -6.31
N ALA A 149 -4.68 14.70 -6.55
CA ALA A 149 -4.17 14.14 -7.80
C ALA A 149 -5.05 14.45 -9.00
N LYS A 150 -6.36 14.61 -8.76
CA LYS A 150 -7.35 14.95 -9.79
C LYS A 150 -7.72 16.43 -9.83
N ALA A 151 -7.23 17.23 -8.90
CA ALA A 151 -7.27 18.65 -9.06
C ALA A 151 -6.40 18.96 -10.30
N GLU A 152 -7.03 19.15 -11.46
CA GLU A 152 -6.36 19.88 -12.54
C GLU A 152 -5.73 21.07 -11.85
N LYS A 153 -4.40 21.10 -11.79
CA LYS A 153 -3.68 22.31 -11.44
C LYS A 153 -4.08 23.28 -12.54
N SER A 154 -5.16 24.00 -12.34
CA SER A 154 -5.43 25.15 -13.18
C SER A 154 -4.17 25.98 -13.09
N ALA A 155 -3.51 26.17 -14.23
CA ALA A 155 -2.36 27.05 -14.29
C ALA A 155 -2.80 28.33 -13.57
N PRO A 156 -2.02 28.84 -12.60
CA PRO A 156 -2.41 30.03 -11.89
C PRO A 156 -2.70 31.10 -12.93
N ASP A 157 -3.83 31.82 -12.79
CA ASP A 157 -4.25 32.88 -13.70
C ASP A 157 -3.18 33.97 -13.86
N LYS A 158 -2.12 33.90 -13.08
CA LYS A 158 -1.00 34.84 -13.06
C LYS A 158 0.32 34.07 -12.98
N THR A 159 1.07 34.10 -14.06
CA THR A 159 2.49 33.73 -14.01
C THR A 159 3.26 34.86 -13.33
N VAL A 160 4.00 34.54 -12.29
CA VAL A 160 4.93 35.47 -11.63
C VAL A 160 6.32 35.32 -12.24
N SER A 161 7.08 36.39 -12.32
CA SER A 161 8.48 36.34 -12.72
C SER A 161 9.35 35.71 -11.62
N GLU A 162 10.56 35.24 -11.98
CA GLU A 162 11.52 34.69 -11.02
C GLU A 162 11.82 35.71 -9.90
N GLU A 163 11.94 36.98 -10.24
CA GLU A 163 12.18 38.05 -9.27
C GLU A 163 11.03 38.25 -8.29
N GLU A 164 9.78 38.19 -8.78
CA GLU A 164 8.57 38.28 -7.94
C GLU A 164 8.41 37.05 -7.05
N ALA A 165 8.71 35.85 -7.58
CA ALA A 165 8.67 34.61 -6.81
C ALA A 165 9.73 34.62 -5.69
N LEU A 166 10.96 35.04 -5.99
CA LEU A 166 12.04 35.17 -5.02
C LEU A 166 11.69 36.21 -3.93
N ALA A 167 11.17 37.37 -4.31
CA ALA A 167 10.76 38.38 -3.35
C ALA A 167 9.66 37.88 -2.40
N SER A 168 8.67 37.17 -2.95
CA SER A 168 7.59 36.57 -2.15
C SER A 168 8.11 35.48 -1.21
N ALA A 169 9.05 34.66 -1.66
CA ALA A 169 9.66 33.62 -0.84
C ALA A 169 10.51 34.23 0.31
N MET A 170 11.27 35.30 0.05
CA MET A 170 12.02 36.03 1.07
C MET A 170 11.10 36.65 2.12
N GLU A 171 9.99 37.26 1.67
CA GLU A 171 9.00 37.85 2.57
C GLU A 171 8.33 36.78 3.45
N PHE A 172 7.90 35.67 2.85
CA PHE A 172 7.23 34.58 3.56
C PHE A 172 8.13 33.88 4.59
N THR A 173 9.40 33.67 4.24
CA THR A 173 10.38 32.97 5.10
C THR A 173 11.10 33.90 6.07
N GLY A 174 11.04 35.22 5.86
CA GLY A 174 11.84 36.20 6.63
C GLY A 174 13.34 36.12 6.35
N ARG A 175 13.75 35.45 5.28
CA ARG A 175 15.16 35.26 4.89
C ARG A 175 15.50 36.17 3.70
N SER A 176 16.69 36.75 3.73
CA SER A 176 17.20 37.60 2.66
C SER A 176 18.33 36.95 1.84
N ASP A 177 18.66 35.70 2.16
CA ASP A 177 19.75 34.95 1.57
C ASP A 177 19.28 33.81 0.62
N LEU A 178 18.00 33.82 0.22
CA LEU A 178 17.47 32.85 -0.72
C LEU A 178 18.00 33.11 -2.13
N GLN A 179 18.33 32.03 -2.81
CA GLN A 179 18.72 32.02 -4.22
C GLN A 179 17.89 31.01 -4.98
N LEU A 180 17.57 31.31 -6.24
CA LEU A 180 16.89 30.36 -7.11
C LEU A 180 17.84 29.23 -7.48
N GLU A 181 17.53 27.99 -7.07
CA GLU A 181 18.30 26.81 -7.42
C GLU A 181 17.79 26.15 -8.72
N PHE A 182 16.49 26.18 -8.94
CA PHE A 182 15.88 25.52 -10.07
C PHE A 182 14.53 26.15 -10.44
N ALA A 183 14.30 26.32 -11.74
CA ALA A 183 13.00 26.64 -12.31
C ALA A 183 12.47 25.40 -13.04
N GLY A 184 11.40 24.80 -12.52
CA GLY A 184 10.80 23.60 -13.11
C GLY A 184 10.05 23.91 -14.40
N GLU A 185 10.02 22.96 -15.34
CA GLU A 185 9.28 23.06 -16.60
C GLU A 185 7.77 23.36 -16.40
N ASN A 186 7.25 23.11 -15.20
CA ASN A 186 5.84 23.33 -14.83
C ASN A 186 5.56 24.74 -14.30
N GLY A 187 6.50 25.66 -14.35
CA GLY A 187 6.35 27.00 -13.78
C GLY A 187 6.48 27.05 -12.25
N SER A 188 7.14 26.07 -11.63
CA SER A 188 7.47 26.07 -10.20
C SER A 188 8.91 26.49 -9.97
N TYR A 189 9.15 27.22 -8.88
CA TYR A 189 10.48 27.70 -8.48
C TYR A 189 10.92 27.01 -7.19
N CYS A 190 12.21 26.64 -7.12
CA CYS A 190 12.87 26.15 -5.91
C CYS A 190 13.91 27.17 -5.45
N PHE A 191 13.94 27.47 -4.12
CA PHE A 191 14.81 28.46 -3.49
C PHE A 191 15.57 27.85 -2.32
#